data_2a5e48763938d18a56d4926c369b9224
#
_entry.id   2a5e48763938d18a56d4926c369b9224
#
_cell.length_a   1.000
_cell.length_b   1.000
_cell.length_c   1.000
_cell.angle_alpha   90.00
_cell.angle_beta   90.00
_cell.angle_gamma   90.00
#
_symmetry.space_group_name_H-M   'P 1'
#
loop_
_entity.id
_entity.type
_entity.pdbx_description
1 polymer ?
#
loop_
_entity_poly.entity_id
_entity_poly.type
_entity_poly.pdbx_seq_one_letter_code
_entity_poly.pdbx_strand_id
1 'polypeptide(L)'
;KGIVMLAKRYQRDSLRIEVGHNERGHADIEYRAIRIIPKETEYVVVNLLRLVDAQTSIVFCNTREHVRHLQATLLERGFSAVLLSGELSQHERNQSMQALRDGRARVCIATDVAARGIDLPNLGLVIHADLPHDVETLQHRSGRTGRAGRKGVSALLVPVIRRRRAEQILRDAHVQAQWMGPPAAEEIRRLDQERLLSDPMLTDAPDEEDFAMARLLLAERSPEELGAALIRAYRSRLPALEDVTDPGDDRHQRNERPPREFAPAPRKGAKVTLPGASVWFRIDIG
;
A
#
# COMPACT_ATOMS: atom_id res chain seq x y z
N LYS A 1 -30.05 -9.85 -6.83
CA LYS A 1 -31.35 -10.58 -7.00
C LYS A 1 -32.56 -9.62 -6.91
N GLY A 2 -32.61 -8.64 -6.01
CA GLY A 2 -33.74 -7.70 -5.84
C GLY A 2 -34.05 -6.84 -7.07
N ILE A 3 -33.02 -6.25 -7.71
CA ILE A 3 -33.18 -5.40 -8.89
C ILE A 3 -33.75 -6.16 -10.11
N VAL A 4 -33.33 -7.42 -10.29
CA VAL A 4 -33.86 -8.28 -11.38
C VAL A 4 -35.34 -8.60 -11.19
N MET A 5 -35.77 -8.83 -9.93
CA MET A 5 -37.19 -9.03 -9.62
C MET A 5 -38.00 -7.76 -9.84
N LEU A 6 -37.45 -6.59 -9.48
CA LEU A 6 -38.08 -5.29 -9.71
C LEU A 6 -38.22 -5.00 -11.22
N ALA A 7 -37.15 -5.20 -11.97
CA ALA A 7 -37.18 -5.04 -13.42
C ALA A 7 -38.22 -5.93 -14.10
N LYS A 8 -38.30 -7.22 -13.74
CA LYS A 8 -39.32 -8.13 -14.27
C LYS A 8 -40.76 -7.73 -13.94
N ARG A 9 -40.97 -6.97 -12.83
CA ARG A 9 -42.29 -6.53 -12.39
C ARG A 9 -42.78 -5.28 -13.11
N TYR A 10 -41.85 -4.40 -13.52
CA TYR A 10 -42.18 -3.09 -14.05
C TYR A 10 -41.80 -2.86 -15.53
N GLN A 11 -40.99 -3.73 -16.11
CA GLN A 11 -40.55 -3.64 -17.52
C GLN A 11 -41.23 -4.72 -18.34
N ARG A 12 -41.89 -4.33 -19.43
CA ARG A 12 -42.42 -5.23 -20.47
C ARG A 12 -41.47 -5.19 -21.67
N ASP A 13 -41.12 -6.38 -22.22
CA ASP A 13 -40.25 -6.56 -23.39
C ASP A 13 -38.85 -5.89 -23.31
N SER A 14 -38.26 -5.91 -22.09
CA SER A 14 -36.92 -5.36 -21.89
C SER A 14 -35.84 -6.37 -22.34
N LEU A 15 -34.95 -5.90 -23.22
CA LEU A 15 -33.72 -6.62 -23.56
C LEU A 15 -32.72 -6.51 -22.40
N ARG A 16 -32.40 -7.63 -21.75
CA ARG A 16 -31.36 -7.66 -20.74
C ARG A 16 -29.99 -7.77 -21.39
N ILE A 17 -29.23 -6.67 -21.41
CA ILE A 17 -27.84 -6.68 -21.80
C ILE A 17 -26.99 -6.91 -20.53
N GLU A 18 -26.45 -8.09 -20.37
CA GLU A 18 -25.41 -8.36 -19.40
C GLU A 18 -24.05 -8.06 -20.05
N VAL A 19 -23.44 -6.95 -19.65
CA VAL A 19 -22.01 -6.75 -19.91
C VAL A 19 -21.30 -7.67 -18.92
N GLY A 20 -20.82 -8.82 -19.39
CA GLY A 20 -20.07 -9.75 -18.57
C GLY A 20 -18.92 -8.99 -17.88
N HIS A 21 -18.65 -9.28 -16.61
CA HIS A 21 -17.43 -8.86 -15.96
C HIS A 21 -16.28 -9.40 -16.82
N ASN A 22 -15.64 -8.50 -17.55
CA ASN A 22 -14.53 -8.85 -18.40
C ASN A 22 -13.41 -9.36 -17.49
N GLU A 23 -13.13 -10.66 -17.51
CA GLU A 23 -11.93 -11.25 -16.89
C GLU A 23 -10.64 -10.55 -17.35
N ARG A 24 -10.68 -9.83 -18.47
CA ARG A 24 -9.60 -8.99 -19.00
C ARG A 24 -9.32 -7.73 -18.16
N GLY A 25 -10.27 -7.25 -17.33
CA GLY A 25 -10.09 -6.04 -16.53
C GLY A 25 -9.02 -6.14 -15.42
N HIS A 26 -8.56 -7.36 -15.11
CA HIS A 26 -7.50 -7.62 -14.12
C HIS A 26 -6.19 -8.10 -14.74
N ALA A 27 -6.16 -8.41 -16.06
CA ALA A 27 -4.97 -8.91 -16.74
C ALA A 27 -3.80 -7.91 -16.75
N ASP A 28 -4.11 -6.61 -16.66
CA ASP A 28 -3.12 -5.53 -16.66
C ASP A 28 -2.72 -5.09 -15.24
N ILE A 29 -3.21 -5.77 -14.19
CA ILE A 29 -2.91 -5.44 -12.80
C ILE A 29 -2.01 -6.51 -12.19
N GLU A 30 -0.82 -6.09 -11.77
CA GLU A 30 0.07 -6.90 -10.96
C GLU A 30 -0.34 -6.78 -9.47
N TYR A 31 -0.70 -7.90 -8.85
CA TYR A 31 -1.08 -7.92 -7.45
C TYR A 31 0.08 -8.35 -6.57
N ARG A 32 0.36 -7.54 -5.56
CA ARG A 32 1.38 -7.79 -4.53
C ARG A 32 0.73 -7.86 -3.16
N ALA A 33 0.99 -8.92 -2.40
CA ALA A 33 0.57 -9.05 -1.00
C ALA A 33 1.80 -8.91 -0.12
N ILE A 34 1.88 -7.81 0.61
CA ILE A 34 3.07 -7.42 1.37
C ILE A 34 2.82 -7.67 2.84
N ARG A 35 3.61 -8.57 3.43
CA ARG A 35 3.55 -8.84 4.86
C ARG A 35 4.06 -7.65 5.63
N ILE A 36 3.33 -7.22 6.65
CA ILE A 36 3.72 -6.07 7.46
C ILE A 36 3.55 -6.32 8.96
N ILE A 37 4.33 -5.59 9.75
CA ILE A 37 4.06 -5.32 11.15
C ILE A 37 3.08 -4.15 11.21
N PRO A 38 1.93 -4.23 11.93
CA PRO A 38 0.92 -3.16 11.92
C PRO A 38 1.44 -1.77 12.26
N LYS A 39 2.44 -1.68 13.14
CA LYS A 39 3.05 -0.40 13.55
C LYS A 39 3.88 0.26 12.44
N GLU A 40 4.30 -0.50 11.43
CA GLU A 40 5.16 -0.03 10.34
C GLU A 40 4.38 0.23 9.04
N THR A 41 3.04 0.21 9.09
CA THR A 41 2.19 0.39 7.90
C THR A 41 2.57 1.64 7.10
N GLU A 42 2.78 2.76 7.76
CA GLU A 42 3.11 4.04 7.11
C GLU A 42 4.50 4.02 6.48
N TYR A 43 5.47 3.40 7.15
CA TYR A 43 6.83 3.24 6.64
C TYR A 43 6.85 2.38 5.38
N VAL A 44 6.06 1.30 5.38
CA VAL A 44 5.90 0.45 4.18
C VAL A 44 5.22 1.20 3.05
N VAL A 45 4.24 2.06 3.32
CA VAL A 45 3.62 2.93 2.31
C VAL A 45 4.66 3.86 1.69
N VAL A 46 5.50 4.53 2.51
CA VAL A 46 6.60 5.38 2.06
C VAL A 46 7.54 4.62 1.12
N ASN A 47 8.02 3.46 1.57
CA ASN A 47 8.95 2.65 0.78
C ASN A 47 8.33 2.14 -0.52
N LEU A 48 7.04 1.77 -0.52
CA LEU A 48 6.33 1.35 -1.74
C LEU A 48 6.17 2.48 -2.75
N LEU A 49 5.82 3.68 -2.29
CA LEU A 49 5.73 4.86 -3.14
C LEU A 49 7.08 5.16 -3.80
N ARG A 50 8.18 5.01 -3.07
CA ARG A 50 9.55 5.18 -3.56
C ARG A 50 9.98 4.05 -4.49
N LEU A 51 9.66 2.79 -4.14
CA LEU A 51 10.00 1.61 -4.94
C LEU A 51 9.37 1.66 -6.32
N VAL A 52 8.06 1.87 -6.39
CA VAL A 52 7.30 1.84 -7.65
C VAL A 52 7.47 3.14 -8.44
N ASP A 53 7.61 4.26 -7.74
CA ASP A 53 7.79 5.63 -8.30
C ASP A 53 6.78 5.96 -9.41
N ALA A 54 5.53 5.56 -9.23
CA ALA A 54 4.47 5.80 -10.19
C ALA A 54 4.17 7.31 -10.32
N GLN A 55 3.81 7.74 -11.52
CA GLN A 55 3.43 9.14 -11.79
C GLN A 55 2.28 9.61 -10.90
N THR A 56 1.27 8.75 -10.71
CA THR A 56 0.17 8.96 -9.78
C THR A 56 -0.10 7.69 -9.01
N SER A 57 -0.31 7.82 -7.70
CA SER A 57 -0.61 6.71 -6.79
C SER A 57 -1.85 7.01 -5.97
N ILE A 58 -2.61 5.97 -5.60
CA ILE A 58 -3.71 6.09 -4.63
C ILE A 58 -3.48 5.14 -3.47
N VAL A 59 -3.70 5.65 -2.24
CA VAL A 59 -3.59 4.88 -1.01
C VAL A 59 -4.97 4.82 -0.36
N PHE A 60 -5.50 3.62 -0.18
CA PHE A 60 -6.80 3.39 0.43
C PHE A 60 -6.69 3.11 1.91
N CYS A 61 -7.42 3.89 2.71
CA CYS A 61 -7.62 3.68 4.13
C CYS A 61 -9.10 3.46 4.45
N ASN A 62 -9.38 2.69 5.52
CA ASN A 62 -10.75 2.38 5.91
C ASN A 62 -11.43 3.53 6.67
N THR A 63 -10.67 4.39 7.34
CA THR A 63 -11.20 5.49 8.17
C THR A 63 -10.69 6.85 7.72
N ARG A 64 -11.49 7.89 7.99
CA ARG A 64 -11.10 9.28 7.72
C ARG A 64 -9.92 9.73 8.55
N GLU A 65 -9.84 9.27 9.79
CA GLU A 65 -8.74 9.55 10.70
C GLU A 65 -7.42 9.01 10.15
N HIS A 66 -7.41 7.75 9.68
CA HIS A 66 -6.24 7.15 9.06
C HIS A 66 -5.83 7.88 7.77
N VAL A 67 -6.79 8.34 6.95
CA VAL A 67 -6.51 9.16 5.76
C VAL A 67 -5.79 10.46 6.13
N ARG A 68 -6.27 11.18 7.15
CA ARG A 68 -5.65 12.43 7.62
C ARG A 68 -4.25 12.20 8.19
N HIS A 69 -4.13 11.18 9.04
CA HIS A 69 -2.87 10.84 9.67
C HIS A 69 -1.81 10.46 8.63
N LEU A 70 -2.15 9.56 7.71
CA LEU A 70 -1.25 9.14 6.65
C LEU A 70 -0.88 10.29 5.71
N GLN A 71 -1.82 11.20 5.40
CA GLN A 71 -1.49 12.39 4.62
C GLN A 71 -0.45 13.26 5.32
N ALA A 72 -0.66 13.58 6.61
CA ALA A 72 0.29 14.38 7.39
C ALA A 72 1.68 13.73 7.40
N THR A 73 1.74 12.43 7.65
CA THR A 73 2.96 11.63 7.62
C THR A 73 3.68 11.70 6.28
N LEU A 74 2.95 11.58 5.16
CA LEU A 74 3.56 11.64 3.83
C LEU A 74 4.04 13.05 3.47
N LEU A 75 3.30 14.11 3.87
CA LEU A 75 3.73 15.50 3.66
C LEU A 75 5.01 15.81 4.45
N GLU A 76 5.12 15.40 5.71
CA GLU A 76 6.32 15.55 6.53
C GLU A 76 7.55 14.88 5.92
N ARG A 77 7.36 13.79 5.18
CA ARG A 77 8.42 13.06 4.47
C ARG A 77 8.72 13.59 3.08
N GLY A 78 8.07 14.69 2.67
CA GLY A 78 8.34 15.36 1.40
C GLY A 78 7.57 14.83 0.20
N PHE A 79 6.52 14.00 0.40
CA PHE A 79 5.63 13.63 -0.70
C PHE A 79 4.62 14.75 -0.99
N SER A 80 4.36 14.99 -2.26
CA SER A 80 3.24 15.84 -2.68
C SER A 80 1.94 15.03 -2.62
N ALA A 81 1.23 15.12 -1.49
CA ALA A 81 0.08 14.28 -1.16
C ALA A 81 -1.19 15.10 -0.93
N VAL A 82 -2.31 14.64 -1.50
CA VAL A 82 -3.65 15.17 -1.25
C VAL A 82 -4.54 14.10 -0.65
N LEU A 83 -5.53 14.52 0.14
CA LEU A 83 -6.52 13.60 0.67
C LEU A 83 -7.87 13.76 -0.06
N LEU A 84 -8.64 12.66 -0.08
CA LEU A 84 -10.03 12.65 -0.48
C LEU A 84 -10.84 11.91 0.59
N SER A 85 -11.65 12.66 1.31
CA SER A 85 -12.58 12.13 2.31
C SER A 85 -13.98 12.71 2.11
N GLY A 86 -15.00 12.10 2.72
CA GLY A 86 -16.37 12.58 2.63
C GLY A 86 -16.64 13.89 3.38
N GLU A 87 -15.65 14.44 4.07
CA GLU A 87 -15.75 15.72 4.80
C GLU A 87 -15.32 16.91 3.96
N LEU A 88 -14.61 16.66 2.86
CA LEU A 88 -14.22 17.74 1.95
C LEU A 88 -15.44 18.36 1.30
N SER A 89 -15.45 19.69 1.25
CA SER A 89 -16.35 20.44 0.38
C SER A 89 -16.08 20.06 -1.08
N GLN A 90 -17.06 20.30 -1.95
CA GLN A 90 -16.89 20.07 -3.38
C GLN A 90 -15.73 20.89 -3.98
N HIS A 91 -15.50 22.08 -3.43
CA HIS A 91 -14.39 22.95 -3.86
C HIS A 91 -13.03 22.33 -3.52
N GLU A 92 -12.82 21.90 -2.28
CA GLU A 92 -11.56 21.23 -1.84
C GLU A 92 -11.32 19.94 -2.61
N ARG A 93 -12.40 19.17 -2.86
CA ARG A 93 -12.33 17.96 -3.67
C ARG A 93 -11.85 18.28 -5.10
N ASN A 94 -12.41 19.32 -5.72
CA ASN A 94 -12.01 19.74 -7.06
C ASN A 94 -10.55 20.22 -7.08
N GLN A 95 -10.10 20.96 -6.06
CA GLN A 95 -8.72 21.40 -5.93
C GLN A 95 -7.76 20.22 -5.81
N SER A 96 -8.07 19.22 -4.98
CA SER A 96 -7.29 18.00 -4.83
C SER A 96 -7.17 17.23 -6.14
N MET A 97 -8.30 17.08 -6.85
CA MET A 97 -8.34 16.40 -8.15
C MET A 97 -7.54 17.17 -9.21
N GLN A 98 -7.62 18.50 -9.22
CA GLN A 98 -6.85 19.32 -10.15
C GLN A 98 -5.35 19.23 -9.86
N ALA A 99 -4.93 19.24 -8.58
CA ALA A 99 -3.53 19.08 -8.20
C ALA A 99 -2.94 17.72 -8.67
N LEU A 100 -3.74 16.65 -8.65
CA LEU A 100 -3.33 15.33 -9.18
C LEU A 100 -3.23 15.34 -10.71
N ARG A 101 -4.17 15.98 -11.41
CA ARG A 101 -4.13 16.08 -12.88
C ARG A 101 -2.97 16.92 -13.41
N ASP A 102 -2.65 17.98 -12.69
CA ASP A 102 -1.55 18.90 -13.04
C ASP A 102 -0.17 18.33 -12.62
N GLY A 103 -0.12 17.18 -11.94
CA GLY A 103 1.11 16.61 -11.40
C GLY A 103 1.70 17.36 -10.20
N ARG A 104 0.98 18.37 -9.65
CA ARG A 104 1.38 19.07 -8.42
C ARG A 104 1.29 18.18 -7.18
N ALA A 105 0.40 17.18 -7.22
CA ALA A 105 0.35 16.09 -6.26
C ALA A 105 0.51 14.76 -7.00
N ARG A 106 1.28 13.83 -6.41
CA ARG A 106 1.53 12.50 -6.97
C ARG A 106 0.83 11.40 -6.16
N VAL A 107 0.41 11.68 -4.93
CA VAL A 107 -0.21 10.71 -4.03
C VAL A 107 -1.58 11.21 -3.60
N CYS A 108 -2.60 10.35 -3.78
CA CYS A 108 -3.95 10.55 -3.29
C CYS A 108 -4.21 9.58 -2.15
N ILE A 109 -4.57 10.06 -0.96
CA ILE A 109 -5.00 9.20 0.15
C ILE A 109 -6.53 9.31 0.26
N ALA A 110 -7.25 8.19 0.23
CA ALA A 110 -8.70 8.22 0.16
C ALA A 110 -9.37 7.10 0.95
N THR A 111 -10.62 7.35 1.35
CA THR A 111 -11.56 6.29 1.73
C THR A 111 -12.31 5.77 0.49
N ASP A 112 -12.87 4.57 0.56
CA ASP A 112 -13.64 3.98 -0.54
C ASP A 112 -14.77 4.87 -1.04
N VAL A 113 -15.53 5.45 -0.10
CA VAL A 113 -16.66 6.32 -0.42
C VAL A 113 -16.20 7.57 -1.18
N ALA A 114 -15.11 8.18 -0.73
CA ALA A 114 -14.58 9.39 -1.36
C ALA A 114 -13.93 9.12 -2.71
N ALA A 115 -13.40 7.93 -2.93
CA ALA A 115 -12.76 7.52 -4.19
C ALA A 115 -13.76 7.08 -5.27
N ARG A 116 -15.06 6.99 -4.96
CA ARG A 116 -16.07 6.63 -5.97
C ARG A 116 -16.17 7.71 -7.07
N GLY A 117 -16.23 7.26 -8.30
CA GLY A 117 -16.34 8.17 -9.47
C GLY A 117 -15.08 8.98 -9.78
N ILE A 118 -13.96 8.71 -9.09
CA ILE A 118 -12.69 9.35 -9.41
C ILE A 118 -12.09 8.69 -10.64
N ASP A 119 -11.79 9.53 -11.62
CA ASP A 119 -10.96 9.18 -12.76
C ASP A 119 -9.64 9.94 -12.66
N LEU A 120 -8.57 9.19 -12.34
CA LEU A 120 -7.22 9.71 -12.27
C LEU A 120 -6.44 9.18 -13.46
N PRO A 121 -5.92 10.08 -14.30
CA PRO A 121 -5.06 9.67 -15.40
C PRO A 121 -3.74 9.10 -14.85
N ASN A 122 -3.18 8.13 -15.57
CA ASN A 122 -1.84 7.58 -15.30
C ASN A 122 -1.66 6.99 -13.89
N LEU A 123 -2.73 6.44 -13.30
CA LEU A 123 -2.65 5.79 -12.00
C LEU A 123 -1.87 4.46 -12.12
N GLY A 124 -0.60 4.48 -11.73
CA GLY A 124 0.29 3.33 -11.83
C GLY A 124 0.29 2.44 -10.58
N LEU A 125 -0.10 3.00 -9.42
CA LEU A 125 -0.02 2.28 -8.14
C LEU A 125 -1.28 2.49 -7.30
N VAL A 126 -1.83 1.37 -6.83
CA VAL A 126 -2.87 1.31 -5.79
C VAL A 126 -2.28 0.65 -4.57
N ILE A 127 -2.33 1.29 -3.42
CA ILE A 127 -1.92 0.72 -2.13
C ILE A 127 -3.18 0.56 -1.26
N HIS A 128 -3.41 -0.65 -0.76
CA HIS A 128 -4.39 -0.92 0.26
C HIS A 128 -3.68 -0.84 1.63
N ALA A 129 -3.59 0.37 2.21
CA ALA A 129 -2.99 0.56 3.54
C ALA A 129 -3.78 -0.19 4.62
N ASP A 130 -5.09 -0.28 4.43
CA ASP A 130 -5.98 -1.16 5.18
C ASP A 130 -6.56 -2.25 4.26
N LEU A 131 -6.60 -3.48 4.74
CA LEU A 131 -7.19 -4.59 4.00
C LEU A 131 -8.64 -4.29 3.59
N PRO A 132 -9.04 -4.58 2.34
CA PRO A 132 -10.44 -4.49 1.92
C PRO A 132 -11.31 -5.44 2.73
N HIS A 133 -12.57 -5.05 2.93
CA HIS A 133 -13.52 -5.84 3.71
C HIS A 133 -14.00 -7.08 2.96
N ASP A 134 -14.09 -6.99 1.64
CA ASP A 134 -14.62 -8.01 0.73
C ASP A 134 -13.98 -7.95 -0.65
N VAL A 135 -14.38 -8.88 -1.50
CA VAL A 135 -13.91 -9.01 -2.90
C VAL A 135 -14.28 -7.79 -3.74
N GLU A 136 -15.49 -7.28 -3.57
CA GLU A 136 -15.98 -6.14 -4.35
C GLU A 136 -15.14 -4.88 -4.06
N THR A 137 -14.82 -4.64 -2.80
CA THR A 137 -13.93 -3.56 -2.37
C THR A 137 -12.52 -3.72 -2.94
N LEU A 138 -11.95 -4.96 -2.91
CA LEU A 138 -10.67 -5.24 -3.53
C LEU A 138 -10.68 -4.88 -5.02
N GLN A 139 -11.69 -5.36 -5.76
CA GLN A 139 -11.81 -5.14 -7.20
C GLN A 139 -12.02 -3.67 -7.54
N HIS A 140 -12.86 -2.96 -6.80
CA HIS A 140 -13.13 -1.53 -7.00
C HIS A 140 -11.90 -0.65 -6.73
N ARG A 141 -11.10 -0.97 -5.70
CA ARG A 141 -9.86 -0.26 -5.41
C ARG A 141 -8.81 -0.56 -6.47
N SER A 142 -8.54 -1.84 -6.73
CA SER A 142 -7.53 -2.27 -7.70
C SER A 142 -7.87 -1.82 -9.12
N GLY A 143 -9.15 -1.83 -9.50
CA GLY A 143 -9.62 -1.35 -10.81
C GLY A 143 -9.46 0.16 -11.03
N ARG A 144 -8.82 0.91 -10.12
CA ARG A 144 -8.38 2.29 -10.38
C ARG A 144 -7.11 2.33 -11.21
N THR A 145 -6.28 1.30 -11.19
CA THR A 145 -5.11 1.12 -12.06
C THR A 145 -5.35 0.06 -13.14
N GLY A 146 -4.39 -0.18 -13.99
CA GLY A 146 -4.49 -1.19 -15.06
C GLY A 146 -5.53 -0.84 -16.13
N ARG A 147 -5.70 0.45 -16.45
CA ARG A 147 -6.72 0.92 -17.42
C ARG A 147 -6.09 1.26 -18.77
N ALA A 148 -6.89 1.10 -19.82
CA ALA A 148 -6.53 1.47 -21.19
C ALA A 148 -5.24 0.78 -21.69
N GLY A 149 -5.03 -0.50 -21.34
CA GLY A 149 -3.86 -1.29 -21.77
C GLY A 149 -2.56 -0.92 -21.07
N ARG A 150 -2.60 -0.11 -20.00
CA ARG A 150 -1.44 0.22 -19.18
C ARG A 150 -1.34 -0.74 -18.00
N LYS A 151 -0.16 -1.26 -17.75
CA LYS A 151 0.11 -2.08 -16.57
C LYS A 151 0.06 -1.23 -15.30
N GLY A 152 -0.52 -1.79 -14.23
CA GLY A 152 -0.59 -1.15 -12.94
C GLY A 152 -0.27 -2.13 -11.81
N VAL A 153 0.11 -1.59 -10.66
CA VAL A 153 0.42 -2.38 -9.46
C VAL A 153 -0.67 -2.15 -8.41
N SER A 154 -1.18 -3.23 -7.83
CA SER A 154 -2.08 -3.21 -6.68
C SER A 154 -1.42 -3.92 -5.51
N ALA A 155 -0.99 -3.15 -4.50
CA ALA A 155 -0.26 -3.63 -3.33
C ALA A 155 -1.17 -3.69 -2.11
N LEU A 156 -1.37 -4.88 -1.54
CA LEU A 156 -2.11 -5.10 -0.31
C LEU A 156 -1.14 -5.17 0.87
N LEU A 157 -1.28 -4.28 1.84
CA LEU A 157 -0.54 -4.38 3.11
C LEU A 157 -1.27 -5.35 4.03
N VAL A 158 -0.61 -6.45 4.34
CA VAL A 158 -1.20 -7.57 5.07
C VAL A 158 -0.52 -7.74 6.42
N PRO A 159 -1.13 -7.27 7.51
CA PRO A 159 -0.69 -7.64 8.85
C PRO A 159 -0.63 -9.16 9.00
N VAL A 160 0.46 -9.69 9.57
CA VAL A 160 0.67 -11.14 9.73
C VAL A 160 -0.55 -11.83 10.35
N ILE A 161 -1.15 -11.21 11.37
CA ILE A 161 -2.34 -11.72 12.05
C ILE A 161 -3.58 -11.82 11.14
N ARG A 162 -3.63 -11.04 10.06
CA ARG A 162 -4.75 -11.01 9.08
C ARG A 162 -4.46 -11.78 7.80
N ARG A 163 -3.35 -12.50 7.72
CA ARG A 163 -2.92 -13.24 6.52
C ARG A 163 -4.01 -14.15 5.97
N ARG A 164 -4.64 -14.97 6.82
CA ARG A 164 -5.72 -15.89 6.40
C ARG A 164 -6.90 -15.15 5.75
N ARG A 165 -7.23 -13.97 6.28
CA ARG A 165 -8.30 -13.15 5.71
C ARG A 165 -7.92 -12.60 4.33
N ALA A 166 -6.69 -12.12 4.17
CA ALA A 166 -6.19 -11.66 2.87
C ALA A 166 -6.16 -12.78 1.84
N GLU A 167 -5.65 -13.97 2.20
CA GLU A 167 -5.65 -15.15 1.33
C GLU A 167 -7.06 -15.55 0.91
N GLN A 168 -8.05 -15.46 1.81
CA GLN A 168 -9.44 -15.74 1.49
C GLN A 168 -10.00 -14.75 0.46
N ILE A 169 -9.80 -13.44 0.69
CA ILE A 169 -10.27 -12.39 -0.24
C ILE A 169 -9.64 -12.54 -1.62
N LEU A 170 -8.34 -12.82 -1.70
CA LEU A 170 -7.63 -13.03 -2.96
C LEU A 170 -8.14 -14.28 -3.71
N ARG A 171 -8.38 -15.40 -3.01
CA ARG A 171 -8.97 -16.60 -3.61
C ARG A 171 -10.37 -16.35 -4.14
N ASP A 172 -11.24 -15.72 -3.34
CA ASP A 172 -12.61 -15.43 -3.71
C ASP A 172 -12.71 -14.43 -4.87
N ALA A 173 -11.69 -13.56 -5.00
CA ALA A 173 -11.54 -12.64 -6.13
C ALA A 173 -10.93 -13.30 -7.39
N HIS A 174 -10.50 -14.56 -7.31
CA HIS A 174 -9.73 -15.24 -8.35
C HIS A 174 -8.44 -14.50 -8.76
N VAL A 175 -7.79 -13.84 -7.80
CA VAL A 175 -6.58 -13.05 -8.01
C VAL A 175 -5.36 -13.81 -7.50
N GLN A 176 -4.33 -13.90 -8.35
CA GLN A 176 -3.02 -14.39 -7.96
C GLN A 176 -2.16 -13.20 -7.55
N ALA A 177 -1.80 -13.13 -6.26
CA ALA A 177 -0.92 -12.10 -5.74
C ALA A 177 0.45 -12.68 -5.42
N GLN A 178 1.51 -11.94 -5.75
CA GLN A 178 2.86 -12.25 -5.33
C GLN A 178 3.02 -11.88 -3.85
N TRP A 179 3.33 -12.87 -3.01
CA TRP A 179 3.61 -12.63 -1.59
C TRP A 179 5.06 -12.24 -1.38
N MET A 180 5.29 -11.13 -0.68
CA MET A 180 6.63 -10.61 -0.44
C MET A 180 6.73 -9.92 0.94
N GLY A 181 7.96 -9.66 1.38
CA GLY A 181 8.23 -8.78 2.51
C GLY A 181 8.05 -7.31 2.15
N PRO A 182 8.14 -6.40 3.13
CA PRO A 182 8.15 -4.97 2.87
C PRO A 182 9.42 -4.59 2.10
N PRO A 183 9.36 -3.58 1.20
CA PRO A 183 10.53 -3.13 0.46
C PRO A 183 11.61 -2.59 1.40
N ALA A 184 12.81 -3.17 1.32
CA ALA A 184 13.94 -2.72 2.12
C ALA A 184 14.51 -1.38 1.58
N ALA A 185 14.97 -0.51 2.49
CA ALA A 185 15.58 0.76 2.12
C ALA A 185 16.79 0.59 1.19
N GLU A 186 17.55 -0.48 1.35
CA GLU A 186 18.72 -0.79 0.52
C GLU A 186 18.35 -1.11 -0.93
N GLU A 187 17.28 -1.87 -1.15
CA GLU A 187 16.76 -2.17 -2.49
C GLU A 187 16.37 -0.87 -3.22
N ILE A 188 15.70 0.03 -2.51
CA ILE A 188 15.26 1.32 -3.08
C ILE A 188 16.47 2.21 -3.37
N ARG A 189 17.48 2.25 -2.48
CA ARG A 189 18.73 3.01 -2.73
C ARG A 189 19.45 2.54 -3.99
N ARG A 190 19.44 1.23 -4.26
CA ARG A 190 20.01 0.69 -5.50
C ARG A 190 19.23 1.15 -6.73
N LEU A 191 17.92 1.11 -6.69
CA LEU A 191 17.06 1.60 -7.76
C LEU A 191 17.23 3.11 -7.98
N ASP A 192 17.41 3.90 -6.91
CA ASP A 192 17.67 5.32 -7.02
C ASP A 192 19.03 5.62 -7.72
N GLN A 193 20.04 4.76 -7.53
CA GLN A 193 21.29 4.86 -8.28
C GLN A 193 21.09 4.60 -9.77
N GLU A 194 20.33 3.55 -10.11
CA GLU A 194 19.99 3.23 -11.51
C GLU A 194 19.18 4.37 -12.16
N ARG A 195 18.22 4.94 -11.43
CA ARG A 195 17.41 6.09 -11.88
C ARG A 195 18.25 7.33 -12.09
N LEU A 196 19.18 7.63 -11.18
CA LEU A 196 20.07 8.79 -11.33
C LEU A 196 20.91 8.68 -12.60
N LEU A 197 21.46 7.49 -12.88
CA LEU A 197 22.29 7.28 -14.08
C LEU A 197 21.51 7.41 -15.40
N SER A 198 20.18 7.21 -15.35
CA SER A 198 19.27 7.37 -16.49
C SER A 198 18.46 8.66 -16.47
N ASP A 199 18.72 9.54 -15.49
CA ASP A 199 18.00 10.81 -15.36
C ASP A 199 18.34 11.75 -16.52
N PRO A 200 17.37 12.44 -17.14
CA PRO A 200 17.60 13.45 -18.16
C PRO A 200 18.64 14.49 -17.76
N MET A 201 18.75 14.84 -16.49
CA MET A 201 19.77 15.74 -15.95
C MET A 201 21.21 15.30 -16.29
N LEU A 202 21.44 13.98 -16.44
CA LEU A 202 22.76 13.42 -16.79
C LEU A 202 22.87 12.96 -18.24
N THR A 203 21.75 12.67 -18.89
CA THR A 203 21.72 12.10 -20.24
C THR A 203 21.46 13.12 -21.33
N ASP A 204 20.82 14.25 -20.99
CA ASP A 204 20.60 15.33 -21.94
C ASP A 204 21.92 16.06 -22.25
N ALA A 205 22.05 16.52 -23.47
CA ALA A 205 23.26 17.27 -23.90
C ALA A 205 23.32 18.63 -23.21
N PRO A 206 24.43 18.94 -22.48
CA PRO A 206 24.61 20.26 -21.86
C PRO A 206 24.79 21.36 -22.91
N ASP A 207 24.39 22.57 -22.58
CA ASP A 207 24.60 23.75 -23.41
C ASP A 207 25.96 24.43 -23.13
N GLU A 208 26.28 25.52 -23.86
CA GLU A 208 27.54 26.25 -23.70
C GLU A 208 27.65 26.93 -22.32
N GLU A 209 26.55 27.40 -21.75
CA GLU A 209 26.50 28.02 -20.42
C GLU A 209 26.79 26.99 -19.33
N ASP A 210 26.23 25.80 -19.44
CA ASP A 210 26.52 24.65 -18.56
C ASP A 210 28.01 24.29 -18.58
N PHE A 211 28.60 24.21 -19.78
CA PHE A 211 30.06 23.94 -19.92
C PHE A 211 30.93 25.04 -19.35
N ALA A 212 30.57 26.32 -19.53
CA ALA A 212 31.33 27.45 -18.98
C ALA A 212 31.32 27.37 -17.43
N MET A 213 30.18 27.13 -16.83
CA MET A 213 30.04 26.98 -15.36
C MET A 213 30.77 25.72 -14.86
N ALA A 214 30.67 24.60 -15.57
CA ALA A 214 31.37 23.38 -15.21
C ALA A 214 32.88 23.55 -15.17
N ARG A 215 33.47 24.30 -16.13
CA ARG A 215 34.94 24.62 -16.14
C ARG A 215 35.34 25.42 -14.91
N LEU A 216 34.55 26.41 -14.50
CA LEU A 216 34.81 27.18 -13.27
C LEU A 216 34.79 26.30 -12.03
N LEU A 217 33.78 25.42 -11.91
CA LEU A 217 33.67 24.47 -10.78
C LEU A 217 34.82 23.48 -10.74
N LEU A 218 35.26 22.95 -11.91
CA LEU A 218 36.38 22.02 -12.03
C LEU A 218 37.75 22.68 -11.75
N ALA A 219 37.85 23.99 -11.86
CA ALA A 219 39.07 24.73 -11.48
C ALA A 219 39.26 24.79 -9.95
N GLU A 220 38.16 24.72 -9.18
CA GLU A 220 38.16 24.84 -7.71
C GLU A 220 37.91 23.52 -6.95
N ARG A 221 37.32 22.55 -7.61
CA ARG A 221 36.88 21.29 -7.00
C ARG A 221 37.24 20.07 -7.84
N SER A 222 37.54 18.96 -7.22
CA SER A 222 37.75 17.71 -7.93
C SER A 222 36.46 17.15 -8.55
N PRO A 223 36.55 16.36 -9.63
CA PRO A 223 35.40 15.68 -10.21
C PRO A 223 34.63 14.81 -9.20
N GLU A 224 35.35 14.17 -8.27
CA GLU A 224 34.75 13.34 -7.21
C GLU A 224 33.93 14.18 -6.21
N GLU A 225 34.43 15.37 -5.84
CA GLU A 225 33.68 16.30 -4.97
C GLU A 225 32.41 16.80 -5.65
N LEU A 226 32.47 17.12 -6.94
CA LEU A 226 31.34 17.56 -7.74
C LEU A 226 30.34 16.43 -7.92
N GLY A 227 30.78 15.19 -8.20
CA GLY A 227 29.93 14.00 -8.24
C GLY A 227 29.23 13.74 -6.92
N ALA A 228 29.95 13.83 -5.80
CA ALA A 228 29.38 13.69 -4.47
C ALA A 228 28.36 14.80 -4.15
N ALA A 229 28.60 16.05 -4.58
CA ALA A 229 27.65 17.14 -4.41
C ALA A 229 26.36 16.92 -5.23
N LEU A 230 26.49 16.46 -6.48
CA LEU A 230 25.37 16.10 -7.33
C LEU A 230 24.52 15.00 -6.72
N ILE A 231 25.14 13.92 -6.23
CA ILE A 231 24.43 12.82 -5.55
C ILE A 231 23.68 13.34 -4.31
N ARG A 232 24.29 14.23 -3.53
CA ARG A 232 23.60 14.85 -2.36
C ARG A 232 22.42 15.71 -2.79
N ALA A 233 22.59 16.52 -3.83
CA ALA A 233 21.53 17.37 -4.38
C ALA A 233 20.37 16.53 -4.95
N TYR A 234 20.65 15.40 -5.61
CA TYR A 234 19.64 14.46 -6.07
C TYR A 234 18.89 13.83 -4.88
N ARG A 235 19.63 13.28 -3.91
CA ARG A 235 19.03 12.63 -2.73
C ARG A 235 18.20 13.59 -1.88
N SER A 236 18.57 14.87 -1.77
CA SER A 236 17.83 15.86 -0.99
C SER A 236 16.43 16.17 -1.55
N ARG A 237 16.18 15.86 -2.82
CA ARG A 237 14.87 16.02 -3.48
C ARG A 237 13.96 14.82 -3.28
N LEU A 238 14.52 13.69 -2.84
CA LEU A 238 13.77 12.46 -2.68
C LEU A 238 13.24 12.35 -1.25
N PRO A 239 11.99 11.88 -1.07
CA PRO A 239 11.45 11.58 0.25
C PRO A 239 12.34 10.57 1.00
N ALA A 240 12.52 10.75 2.31
CA ALA A 240 13.34 9.86 3.12
C ALA A 240 12.80 8.42 3.08
N LEU A 241 13.74 7.47 3.07
CA LEU A 241 13.41 6.05 3.18
C LEU A 241 13.27 5.65 4.64
N GLU A 242 12.44 4.64 4.88
CA GLU A 242 12.16 4.11 6.20
C GLU A 242 12.78 2.72 6.38
N ASP A 243 13.33 2.48 7.56
CA ASP A 243 13.77 1.15 7.94
C ASP A 243 12.54 0.33 8.36
N VAL A 244 12.32 -0.78 7.67
CA VAL A 244 11.17 -1.66 7.89
C VAL A 244 11.64 -3.08 8.16
N THR A 245 10.88 -3.78 8.99
CA THR A 245 11.17 -5.15 9.39
C THR A 245 10.34 -6.14 8.58
N ASP A 246 10.97 -7.12 7.92
CA ASP A 246 10.20 -8.24 7.34
C ASP A 246 9.77 -9.18 8.48
N PRO A 247 8.46 -9.33 8.74
CA PRO A 247 7.97 -10.26 9.76
C PRO A 247 8.19 -11.75 9.41
N GLY A 248 8.78 -12.03 8.25
CA GLY A 248 9.03 -13.39 7.80
C GLY A 248 7.78 -14.12 7.27
N ASP A 249 8.00 -15.33 6.73
CA ASP A 249 6.90 -16.19 6.33
C ASP A 249 6.61 -17.21 7.45
N ASP A 250 5.51 -17.03 8.19
CA ASP A 250 5.07 -17.92 9.28
C ASP A 250 4.97 -19.41 8.89
N ARG A 251 4.99 -19.73 7.58
CA ARG A 251 4.99 -21.12 7.11
C ARG A 251 6.29 -21.85 7.48
N HIS A 252 7.42 -21.16 7.50
CA HIS A 252 8.71 -21.73 7.89
C HIS A 252 8.86 -21.85 9.41
N GLN A 253 8.37 -20.88 10.19
CA GLN A 253 8.48 -20.92 11.65
C GLN A 253 7.57 -21.99 12.31
N ARG A 254 6.49 -22.42 11.66
CA ARG A 254 5.65 -23.50 12.18
C ARG A 254 6.29 -24.89 12.06
N ASN A 255 7.15 -25.09 11.08
CA ASN A 255 7.86 -26.37 10.90
C ASN A 255 9.08 -26.50 11.81
N GLU A 256 9.60 -25.39 12.37
CA GLU A 256 10.77 -25.40 13.27
C GLU A 256 10.40 -25.37 14.75
N ARG A 257 9.12 -25.26 15.12
CA ARG A 257 8.73 -25.44 16.51
C ARG A 257 8.83 -26.91 16.85
N PRO A 258 9.72 -27.29 17.78
CA PRO A 258 9.77 -28.66 18.25
C PRO A 258 8.39 -29.07 18.78
N PRO A 259 8.00 -30.35 18.64
CA PRO A 259 6.74 -30.81 19.15
C PRO A 259 6.64 -30.40 20.63
N ARG A 260 5.59 -29.67 20.99
CA ARG A 260 5.33 -29.42 22.41
C ARG A 260 5.21 -30.79 23.07
N GLU A 261 6.22 -31.16 23.89
CA GLU A 261 6.06 -32.26 24.80
C GLU A 261 4.78 -31.98 25.60
N PHE A 262 3.77 -32.76 25.31
CA PHE A 262 2.56 -32.77 26.12
C PHE A 262 3.00 -33.27 27.48
N ALA A 263 3.17 -32.38 28.44
CA ALA A 263 3.23 -32.81 29.83
C ALA A 263 2.02 -33.70 30.08
N PRO A 264 2.17 -34.91 30.61
CA PRO A 264 1.06 -35.81 30.82
C PRO A 264 0.03 -35.11 31.70
N ALA A 265 -1.22 -35.14 31.26
CA ALA A 265 -2.33 -34.57 32.02
C ALA A 265 -2.29 -35.13 33.43
N PRO A 266 -2.51 -34.29 34.48
CA PRO A 266 -2.50 -34.78 35.85
C PRO A 266 -3.57 -35.85 35.98
N ARG A 267 -3.19 -37.04 36.40
CA ARG A 267 -4.08 -38.19 36.64
C ARG A 267 -5.15 -37.73 37.63
N LYS A 268 -6.43 -37.69 37.21
CA LYS A 268 -7.60 -37.55 38.11
C LYS A 268 -7.51 -38.68 39.13
N GLY A 269 -7.23 -38.36 40.41
CA GLY A 269 -7.38 -39.34 41.44
C GLY A 269 -6.43 -39.29 42.64
N ALA A 270 -5.57 -38.27 42.80
CA ALA A 270 -4.84 -38.12 44.06
C ALA A 270 -5.62 -37.16 44.98
N LYS A 271 -6.32 -37.70 45.97
CA LYS A 271 -6.84 -36.91 47.10
C LYS A 271 -5.67 -36.35 47.87
N VAL A 272 -5.37 -35.06 47.70
CA VAL A 272 -4.45 -34.33 48.58
C VAL A 272 -5.25 -33.99 49.85
N THR A 273 -5.01 -34.68 50.91
CA THR A 273 -5.48 -34.33 52.24
C THR A 273 -4.58 -33.23 52.79
N LEU A 274 -5.07 -32.02 52.83
CA LEU A 274 -4.43 -30.90 53.53
C LEU A 274 -4.88 -30.92 54.98
N PRO A 275 -3.96 -30.81 55.97
CA PRO A 275 -4.32 -30.64 57.37
C PRO A 275 -4.67 -29.17 57.59
N GLY A 276 -5.92 -28.87 57.91
CA GLY A 276 -6.39 -27.53 58.28
C GLY A 276 -7.73 -27.22 57.62
N ALA A 277 -8.66 -26.65 58.39
CA ALA A 277 -10.00 -26.29 57.96
C ALA A 277 -9.97 -25.31 56.79
N SER A 278 -10.46 -25.71 55.64
CA SER A 278 -10.65 -24.85 54.45
C SER A 278 -12.02 -24.22 54.49
N VAL A 279 -12.09 -22.90 54.44
CA VAL A 279 -13.33 -22.14 54.28
C VAL A 279 -13.49 -21.82 52.79
N TRP A 280 -14.60 -22.24 52.20
CA TRP A 280 -14.93 -21.97 50.80
C TRP A 280 -15.83 -20.74 50.70
N PHE A 281 -15.43 -19.77 49.83
CA PHE A 281 -16.28 -18.63 49.49
C PHE A 281 -16.77 -18.83 48.05
N ARG A 282 -18.08 -18.63 47.85
CA ARG A 282 -18.69 -18.55 46.53
C ARG A 282 -18.86 -17.08 46.18
N ILE A 283 -18.21 -16.65 45.10
CA ILE A 283 -18.42 -15.30 44.53
C ILE A 283 -19.36 -15.46 43.37
N ASP A 284 -20.56 -14.91 43.48
CA ASP A 284 -21.45 -14.70 42.35
C ASP A 284 -21.07 -13.38 41.70
N ILE A 285 -20.59 -13.45 40.46
CA ILE A 285 -20.33 -12.26 39.58
C ILE A 285 -21.62 -12.07 38.80
N GLY A 286 -22.35 -11.01 39.11
CA GLY A 286 -23.54 -10.57 38.42
C GLY A 286 -23.28 -10.02 37.01
#